data_df73edf8607b931efd046433bfa0bb20
#
_entry.id   df73edf8607b931efd046433bfa0bb20
#
_cell.length_a   1.000
_cell.length_b   1.000
_cell.length_c   1.000
_cell.angle_alpha   90.00
_cell.angle_beta   90.00
_cell.angle_gamma   90.00
#
_symmetry.space_group_name_H-M   'P 1'
#
loop_
_entity.id
_entity.type
_entity.pdbx_description
1 polymer ?
#
loop_
_entity_poly.entity_id
_entity_poly.type
_entity_poly.pdbx_seq_one_letter_code
_entity_poly.pdbx_strand_id
1 'polypeptide(L)'
;MRRSAFTLIELLVVIAIIALLIGLLLPALAQARLVARSTACLSRLNQIGVAVGLYQNSFDNLLPQFKGPLPEGGEDVIGSLFGGKKGQLPFYGINEIGAQRRPLNAFLCNATPPPDSEPDVFETPEYKSPVDRGAQSTGIPFPPLDRTDSMYDFIGSSYTLNDHSLDGDDRATLVPRGGGRMPYLTRPSKTWMIGTHTIYNYQQDGDRGMRWYVRDQVEANLLFCDFHAAMRIRVPKGIVNTTDDYTFLP
;
A
#
# COMPACT_ATOMS: atom_id res chain seq x y z
N MET A 1 -42.44 49.45 14.52
CA MET A 1 -41.97 48.10 14.12
C MET A 1 -41.95 47.20 15.35
N ARG A 2 -42.79 46.16 15.41
CA ARG A 2 -42.76 45.16 16.50
C ARG A 2 -41.60 44.18 16.21
N ARG A 3 -40.58 44.17 17.06
CA ARG A 3 -39.55 43.13 17.03
C ARG A 3 -40.16 41.88 17.66
N SER A 4 -40.34 40.83 16.88
CA SER A 4 -40.67 39.51 17.44
C SER A 4 -39.48 39.01 18.24
N ALA A 5 -39.69 38.75 19.55
CA ALA A 5 -38.68 38.12 20.39
C ALA A 5 -38.67 36.59 20.14
N PHE A 6 -37.49 36.02 19.95
CA PHE A 6 -37.30 34.61 19.74
C PHE A 6 -37.53 33.86 21.07
N THR A 7 -38.37 32.85 21.09
CA THR A 7 -38.65 32.04 22.30
C THR A 7 -37.55 30.99 22.53
N LEU A 8 -37.32 30.63 23.77
CA LEU A 8 -36.37 29.58 24.18
C LEU A 8 -36.74 28.23 23.57
N ILE A 9 -38.06 27.96 23.41
CA ILE A 9 -38.58 26.73 22.82
C ILE A 9 -38.25 26.66 21.30
N GLU A 10 -38.41 27.78 20.56
CA GLU A 10 -38.08 27.82 19.12
C GLU A 10 -36.60 27.53 18.89
N LEU A 11 -35.71 28.08 19.74
CA LEU A 11 -34.29 27.79 19.67
C LEU A 11 -33.99 26.31 19.95
N LEU A 12 -34.64 25.75 21.02
CA LEU A 12 -34.42 24.37 21.42
C LEU A 12 -34.86 23.37 20.35
N VAL A 13 -36.00 23.61 19.70
CA VAL A 13 -36.49 22.75 18.62
C VAL A 13 -35.54 22.79 17.41
N VAL A 14 -35.03 23.96 17.05
CA VAL A 14 -34.09 24.10 15.93
C VAL A 14 -32.79 23.33 16.19
N ILE A 15 -32.20 23.48 17.39
CA ILE A 15 -30.97 22.73 17.70
C ILE A 15 -31.20 21.21 17.77
N ALA A 16 -32.38 20.77 18.24
CA ALA A 16 -32.76 19.36 18.28
C ALA A 16 -32.86 18.76 16.87
N ILE A 17 -33.47 19.48 15.92
CA ILE A 17 -33.56 19.05 14.52
C ILE A 17 -32.17 19.02 13.88
N ILE A 18 -31.33 20.03 14.09
CA ILE A 18 -29.96 20.08 13.57
C ILE A 18 -29.15 18.89 14.14
N ALA A 19 -29.24 18.63 15.44
CA ALA A 19 -28.54 17.52 16.08
C ALA A 19 -28.97 16.17 15.52
N LEU A 20 -30.28 15.98 15.26
CA LEU A 20 -30.81 14.77 14.66
C LEU A 20 -30.28 14.60 13.21
N LEU A 21 -30.29 15.66 12.41
CA LEU A 21 -29.79 15.62 11.02
C LEU A 21 -28.28 15.28 10.98
N ILE A 22 -27.48 15.95 11.83
CA ILE A 22 -26.04 15.66 11.93
C ILE A 22 -25.79 14.21 12.37
N GLY A 23 -26.56 13.73 13.35
CA GLY A 23 -26.45 12.36 13.86
C GLY A 23 -26.67 11.29 12.78
N LEU A 24 -27.54 11.56 11.81
CA LEU A 24 -27.79 10.67 10.67
C LEU A 24 -26.76 10.83 9.54
N LEU A 25 -26.24 12.04 9.34
CA LEU A 25 -25.31 12.33 8.25
C LEU A 25 -23.87 11.88 8.52
N LEU A 26 -23.39 11.95 9.78
CA LEU A 26 -22.00 11.64 10.12
C LEU A 26 -21.60 10.20 9.76
N PRO A 27 -22.37 9.14 10.08
CA PRO A 27 -22.04 7.78 9.70
C PRO A 27 -21.99 7.58 8.17
N ALA A 28 -22.96 8.14 7.46
CA ALA A 28 -23.03 8.05 5.99
C ALA A 28 -21.83 8.74 5.33
N LEU A 29 -21.45 9.93 5.81
CA LEU A 29 -20.29 10.66 5.31
C LEU A 29 -18.97 9.91 5.57
N ALA A 30 -18.83 9.25 6.71
CA ALA A 30 -17.65 8.45 7.02
C ALA A 30 -17.48 7.27 6.03
N GLN A 31 -18.58 6.58 5.72
CA GLN A 31 -18.58 5.51 4.72
C GLN A 31 -18.29 6.02 3.32
N ALA A 32 -18.93 7.11 2.91
CA ALA A 32 -18.68 7.72 1.59
C ALA A 32 -17.20 8.12 1.40
N ARG A 33 -16.60 8.70 2.44
CA ARG A 33 -15.15 9.04 2.42
C ARG A 33 -14.26 7.81 2.30
N LEU A 34 -14.60 6.71 2.97
CA LEU A 34 -13.83 5.45 2.86
C LEU A 34 -13.91 4.89 1.44
N VAL A 35 -15.10 4.82 0.86
CA VAL A 35 -15.29 4.37 -0.52
C VAL A 35 -14.50 5.24 -1.49
N ALA A 36 -14.60 6.57 -1.38
CA ALA A 36 -13.87 7.50 -2.24
C ALA A 36 -12.34 7.30 -2.15
N ARG A 37 -11.78 7.13 -0.94
CA ARG A 37 -10.36 6.84 -0.75
C ARG A 37 -9.96 5.48 -1.32
N SER A 38 -10.78 4.45 -1.17
CA SER A 38 -10.55 3.12 -1.72
C SER A 38 -10.55 3.15 -3.25
N THR A 39 -11.48 3.88 -3.86
CA THR A 39 -11.53 4.08 -5.32
C THR A 39 -10.32 4.86 -5.83
N ALA A 40 -9.90 5.90 -5.12
CA ALA A 40 -8.68 6.64 -5.48
C ALA A 40 -7.42 5.75 -5.36
N CYS A 41 -7.35 4.87 -4.36
CA CYS A 41 -6.29 3.88 -4.25
C CYS A 41 -6.30 2.89 -5.43
N LEU A 42 -7.48 2.40 -5.83
CA LEU A 42 -7.62 1.51 -6.98
C LEU A 42 -7.17 2.19 -8.29
N SER A 43 -7.54 3.46 -8.48
CA SER A 43 -7.09 4.26 -9.63
C SER A 43 -5.57 4.38 -9.69
N ARG A 44 -4.89 4.56 -8.54
CA ARG A 44 -3.42 4.56 -8.47
C ARG A 44 -2.83 3.21 -8.82
N LEU A 45 -3.42 2.10 -8.34
CA LEU A 45 -2.97 0.75 -8.72
C LEU A 45 -3.11 0.51 -10.23
N ASN A 46 -4.17 0.99 -10.86
CA ASN A 46 -4.30 0.92 -12.33
C ASN A 46 -3.20 1.74 -13.04
N GLN A 47 -2.86 2.93 -12.54
CA GLN A 47 -1.75 3.74 -13.09
C GLN A 47 -0.40 3.03 -12.91
N ILE A 48 -0.16 2.43 -11.74
CA ILE A 48 0.99 1.58 -11.48
C ILE A 48 1.03 0.41 -12.48
N GLY A 49 -0.12 -0.23 -12.75
CA GLY A 49 -0.24 -1.30 -13.73
C GLY A 49 0.17 -0.87 -15.14
N VAL A 50 -0.29 0.30 -15.58
CA VAL A 50 0.14 0.87 -16.87
C VAL A 50 1.65 1.09 -16.90
N ALA A 51 2.22 1.67 -15.83
CA ALA A 51 3.65 1.91 -15.72
C ALA A 51 4.47 0.61 -15.73
N VAL A 52 3.97 -0.45 -15.06
CA VAL A 52 4.59 -1.79 -15.10
C VAL A 52 4.56 -2.37 -16.52
N GLY A 53 3.45 -2.24 -17.24
CA GLY A 53 3.37 -2.68 -18.63
C GLY A 53 4.39 -1.97 -19.55
N LEU A 54 4.57 -0.65 -19.36
CA LEU A 54 5.61 0.12 -20.07
C LEU A 54 7.02 -0.34 -19.68
N TYR A 55 7.26 -0.58 -18.39
CA TYR A 55 8.53 -1.09 -17.88
C TYR A 55 8.85 -2.45 -18.50
N GLN A 56 7.93 -3.40 -18.46
CA GLN A 56 8.10 -4.75 -19.02
C GLN A 56 8.41 -4.71 -20.52
N ASN A 57 7.75 -3.83 -21.26
CA ASN A 57 8.03 -3.62 -22.67
C ASN A 57 9.47 -3.13 -22.95
N SER A 58 10.00 -2.33 -22.02
CA SER A 58 11.34 -1.75 -22.12
C SER A 58 12.45 -2.67 -21.61
N PHE A 59 12.12 -3.62 -20.73
CA PHE A 59 13.07 -4.48 -20.01
C PHE A 59 12.77 -5.99 -20.16
N ASP A 60 12.38 -6.41 -21.33
CA ASP A 60 12.26 -7.83 -21.70
C ASP A 60 11.38 -8.64 -20.72
N ASN A 61 10.20 -8.11 -20.42
CA ASN A 61 9.22 -8.67 -19.49
C ASN A 61 9.70 -8.86 -18.03
N LEU A 62 10.71 -8.11 -17.59
CA LEU A 62 11.06 -8.06 -16.18
C LEU A 62 10.02 -7.27 -15.38
N LEU A 63 9.82 -7.64 -14.12
CA LEU A 63 9.12 -6.77 -13.16
C LEU A 63 10.06 -5.66 -12.68
N PRO A 64 9.52 -4.49 -12.29
CA PRO A 64 10.30 -3.43 -11.68
C PRO A 64 10.81 -3.87 -10.31
N GLN A 65 12.03 -4.37 -10.24
CA GLN A 65 12.65 -4.95 -9.06
C GLN A 65 13.98 -4.24 -8.76
N PHE A 66 14.28 -4.06 -7.46
CA PHE A 66 15.55 -3.51 -7.02
C PHE A 66 16.06 -4.29 -5.80
N LYS A 67 17.38 -4.51 -5.76
CA LYS A 67 18.00 -5.23 -4.65
C LYS A 67 18.39 -4.27 -3.55
N GLY A 68 18.16 -4.69 -2.32
CA GLY A 68 18.64 -4.04 -1.11
C GLY A 68 19.48 -4.98 -0.27
N PRO A 69 20.30 -4.45 0.65
CA PRO A 69 21.12 -5.24 1.56
C PRO A 69 20.23 -6.00 2.56
N LEU A 70 20.58 -7.25 2.83
CA LEU A 70 19.95 -8.05 3.88
C LEU A 70 20.68 -7.88 5.22
N PRO A 71 19.99 -7.87 6.37
CA PRO A 71 20.61 -7.74 7.69
C PRO A 71 21.64 -8.84 8.00
N GLU A 72 21.41 -10.05 7.49
CA GLU A 72 22.30 -11.21 7.62
C GLU A 72 23.48 -11.22 6.62
N GLY A 73 23.55 -10.23 5.75
CA GLY A 73 24.53 -10.10 4.68
C GLY A 73 24.02 -10.57 3.30
N GLY A 74 24.63 -10.04 2.25
CA GLY A 74 24.18 -10.23 0.89
C GLY A 74 23.11 -9.22 0.44
N GLU A 75 22.52 -9.46 -0.71
CA GLU A 75 21.48 -8.61 -1.31
C GLU A 75 20.36 -9.47 -1.87
N ASP A 76 19.13 -9.00 -1.76
CA ASP A 76 17.97 -9.62 -2.40
C ASP A 76 16.97 -8.57 -2.88
N VAL A 77 16.01 -8.99 -3.71
CA VAL A 77 14.93 -8.10 -4.15
C VAL A 77 14.06 -7.73 -2.95
N ILE A 78 13.85 -6.43 -2.79
CA ILE A 78 13.00 -5.88 -1.74
C ILE A 78 11.74 -5.30 -2.38
N GLY A 79 10.60 -5.89 -2.08
CA GLY A 79 9.32 -5.57 -2.72
C GLY A 79 8.91 -4.10 -2.66
N SER A 80 9.29 -3.37 -1.60
CA SER A 80 9.01 -1.94 -1.48
C SER A 80 9.93 -1.05 -2.32
N LEU A 81 11.06 -1.56 -2.83
CA LEU A 81 12.01 -0.78 -3.64
C LEU A 81 11.66 -0.73 -5.14
N PHE A 82 10.55 -1.31 -5.56
CA PHE A 82 10.10 -1.26 -6.96
C PHE A 82 9.77 0.17 -7.44
N GLY A 83 9.36 1.05 -6.52
CA GLY A 83 9.02 2.44 -6.76
C GLY A 83 8.85 3.23 -5.46
N GLY A 84 8.64 4.55 -5.55
CA GLY A 84 8.45 5.41 -4.40
C GLY A 84 9.68 6.23 -4.01
N LYS A 85 9.78 6.61 -2.74
CA LYS A 85 10.81 7.51 -2.16
C LYS A 85 11.72 6.81 -1.15
N LYS A 86 12.71 7.51 -0.59
CA LYS A 86 13.40 7.07 0.62
C LYS A 86 12.40 6.92 1.77
N GLY A 87 12.46 5.79 2.48
CA GLY A 87 11.72 5.59 3.72
C GLY A 87 12.56 5.89 4.95
N GLN A 88 11.95 5.70 6.12
CA GLN A 88 12.61 5.91 7.41
C GLN A 88 13.29 4.64 7.96
N LEU A 89 12.92 3.48 7.46
CA LEU A 89 13.44 2.19 7.92
C LEU A 89 14.92 2.04 7.57
N PRO A 90 15.85 1.90 8.57
CA PRO A 90 17.28 1.82 8.34
C PRO A 90 17.77 0.40 8.00
N PHE A 91 16.93 -0.39 7.31
CA PHE A 91 17.21 -1.74 6.86
C PHE A 91 16.83 -1.90 5.39
N TYR A 92 17.36 -2.90 4.76
CA TYR A 92 17.05 -3.28 3.37
C TYR A 92 17.35 -2.18 2.33
N GLY A 93 18.16 -1.17 2.70
CA GLY A 93 18.44 -0.02 1.83
C GLY A 93 17.29 0.99 1.70
N ILE A 94 16.23 0.85 2.48
CA ILE A 94 15.01 1.67 2.36
C ILE A 94 15.28 3.16 2.62
N ASN A 95 16.17 3.49 3.57
CA ASN A 95 16.57 4.86 3.87
C ASN A 95 17.75 5.38 3.01
N GLU A 96 18.32 4.54 2.15
CA GLU A 96 19.48 4.88 1.31
C GLU A 96 19.13 4.96 -0.17
N ILE A 97 18.25 4.03 -0.63
CA ILE A 97 17.83 3.92 -2.02
C ILE A 97 16.66 4.87 -2.26
N GLY A 98 16.97 6.00 -2.87
CA GLY A 98 16.02 7.07 -3.16
C GLY A 98 15.24 6.86 -4.45
N ALA A 99 14.47 7.89 -4.77
CA ALA A 99 13.54 7.84 -5.90
C ALA A 99 14.23 7.66 -7.26
N GLN A 100 15.47 8.12 -7.43
CA GLN A 100 16.22 7.99 -8.68
C GLN A 100 16.51 6.53 -9.05
N ARG A 101 16.85 5.71 -8.05
CA ARG A 101 17.25 4.30 -8.27
C ARG A 101 16.07 3.33 -8.28
N ARG A 102 14.87 3.75 -7.84
CA ARG A 102 13.69 2.88 -7.85
C ARG A 102 13.11 2.77 -9.26
N PRO A 103 13.08 1.58 -9.86
CA PRO A 103 12.99 1.40 -11.32
C PRO A 103 11.68 1.89 -11.93
N LEU A 104 10.54 1.79 -11.23
CA LEU A 104 9.25 2.17 -11.79
C LEU A 104 9.04 3.70 -11.81
N ASN A 105 9.82 4.47 -11.03
CA ASN A 105 9.63 5.92 -10.93
C ASN A 105 9.79 6.63 -12.28
N ALA A 106 10.71 6.16 -13.13
CA ALA A 106 10.92 6.73 -14.47
C ALA A 106 9.68 6.60 -15.38
N PHE A 107 8.75 5.71 -15.07
CA PHE A 107 7.54 5.44 -15.86
C PHE A 107 6.25 6.01 -15.23
N LEU A 108 6.31 6.41 -13.97
CA LEU A 108 5.12 6.83 -13.23
C LEU A 108 5.21 8.26 -12.66
N CYS A 109 6.40 8.69 -12.20
CA CYS A 109 6.54 10.01 -11.60
C CYS A 109 6.51 11.12 -12.65
N ASN A 110 5.78 12.20 -12.35
CA ASN A 110 5.65 13.35 -13.25
C ASN A 110 6.92 14.23 -13.33
N ALA A 111 7.84 14.07 -12.37
CA ALA A 111 9.09 14.81 -12.31
C ALA A 111 10.28 13.85 -12.26
N THR A 112 11.41 14.27 -12.80
CA THR A 112 12.65 13.50 -12.72
C THR A 112 13.20 13.55 -11.29
N PRO A 113 13.34 12.40 -10.60
CA PRO A 113 13.91 12.40 -9.26
C PRO A 113 15.36 12.91 -9.25
N PRO A 114 15.75 13.72 -8.25
CA PRO A 114 17.13 14.15 -8.06
C PRO A 114 18.03 12.97 -7.65
N PRO A 115 19.35 13.15 -7.71
CA PRO A 115 20.30 12.15 -7.21
C PRO A 115 20.03 11.78 -5.75
N ASP A 116 20.16 10.50 -5.43
CA ASP A 116 19.94 9.98 -4.07
C ASP A 116 20.93 10.53 -3.01
N SER A 117 22.02 11.18 -3.45
CA SER A 117 22.97 11.87 -2.59
C SER A 117 22.44 13.19 -2.01
N GLU A 118 21.37 13.72 -2.55
CA GLU A 118 20.74 14.92 -1.99
C GLU A 118 20.06 14.61 -0.66
N PRO A 119 20.18 15.55 0.33
CA PRO A 119 19.65 15.33 1.68
C PRO A 119 18.13 15.33 1.72
N ASP A 120 17.48 16.03 0.79
CA ASP A 120 16.04 16.18 0.78
C ASP A 120 15.35 14.92 0.20
N VAL A 121 14.25 14.53 0.83
CA VAL A 121 13.45 13.41 0.36
C VAL A 121 12.54 13.89 -0.78
N PHE A 122 12.78 13.36 -1.98
CA PHE A 122 11.90 13.62 -3.12
C PHE A 122 10.57 12.87 -2.94
N GLU A 123 9.47 13.62 -2.86
CA GLU A 123 8.13 13.04 -2.65
C GLU A 123 7.56 12.42 -3.94
N THR A 124 7.00 11.25 -3.81
CA THR A 124 6.38 10.48 -4.90
C THR A 124 4.93 10.16 -4.56
N PRO A 125 4.01 11.15 -4.65
CA PRO A 125 2.62 11.01 -4.19
C PRO A 125 1.85 9.90 -4.92
N GLU A 126 2.31 9.47 -6.08
CA GLU A 126 1.76 8.35 -6.85
C GLU A 126 1.80 7.04 -6.07
N TYR A 127 2.80 6.88 -5.20
CA TYR A 127 2.99 5.69 -4.35
C TYR A 127 2.38 5.81 -2.96
N LYS A 128 1.75 6.94 -2.63
CA LYS A 128 1.06 7.14 -1.35
C LYS A 128 -0.41 6.76 -1.47
N SER A 129 -0.84 5.68 -0.82
CA SER A 129 -2.24 5.30 -0.81
C SER A 129 -3.08 6.24 0.06
N PRO A 130 -4.25 6.72 -0.41
CA PRO A 130 -5.16 7.55 0.39
C PRO A 130 -5.74 6.84 1.62
N VAL A 131 -5.65 5.52 1.68
CA VAL A 131 -6.12 4.71 2.81
C VAL A 131 -5.00 4.28 3.75
N ASP A 132 -3.73 4.61 3.46
CA ASP A 132 -2.58 4.27 4.31
C ASP A 132 -2.76 4.80 5.72
N ARG A 133 -2.65 3.91 6.70
CA ARG A 133 -2.71 4.18 8.14
C ARG A 133 -1.56 3.51 8.89
N GLY A 134 -0.51 3.10 8.16
CA GLY A 134 0.65 2.43 8.72
C GLY A 134 0.36 1.04 9.29
N ALA A 135 1.11 0.68 10.31
CA ALA A 135 1.05 -0.60 11.02
C ALA A 135 1.16 -0.38 12.54
N GLN A 136 0.39 -1.14 13.32
CA GLN A 136 0.49 -1.16 14.78
C GLN A 136 1.75 -1.91 15.26
N SER A 137 2.23 -2.85 14.44
CA SER A 137 3.51 -3.51 14.58
C SER A 137 4.20 -3.60 13.22
N THR A 138 5.45 -3.19 13.15
CA THR A 138 6.27 -3.32 11.93
C THR A 138 7.04 -4.64 11.88
N GLY A 139 7.02 -5.41 12.98
CA GLY A 139 7.88 -6.58 13.19
C GLY A 139 9.24 -6.22 13.80
N ILE A 140 9.56 -4.93 13.97
CA ILE A 140 10.80 -4.48 14.61
C ILE A 140 10.54 -4.22 16.09
N PRO A 141 11.27 -4.87 17.02
CA PRO A 141 10.88 -4.91 18.42
C PRO A 141 11.33 -3.71 19.26
N PHE A 142 11.76 -2.61 18.64
CA PHE A 142 12.28 -1.43 19.38
C PHE A 142 11.77 -0.09 18.82
N PRO A 143 11.34 0.81 19.71
CA PRO A 143 10.92 2.17 19.34
C PRO A 143 12.09 3.00 18.75
N PRO A 144 11.79 3.95 17.84
CA PRO A 144 10.48 4.31 17.32
C PRO A 144 10.03 3.47 16.10
N LEU A 145 10.75 2.39 15.78
CA LEU A 145 10.54 1.59 14.57
C LEU A 145 9.49 0.47 14.75
N ASP A 146 9.04 0.23 15.98
CA ASP A 146 8.06 -0.82 16.33
C ASP A 146 6.67 -0.62 15.73
N ARG A 147 6.32 0.61 15.34
CA ARG A 147 5.04 1.00 14.74
C ARG A 147 5.20 2.19 13.81
N THR A 148 4.22 2.40 12.95
CA THR A 148 4.18 3.57 12.05
C THR A 148 2.74 3.96 11.72
N ASP A 149 2.50 5.26 11.51
CA ASP A 149 1.21 5.79 11.06
C ASP A 149 1.11 5.86 9.52
N SER A 150 2.21 5.59 8.81
CA SER A 150 2.27 5.64 7.34
C SER A 150 3.31 4.66 6.81
N MET A 151 2.90 3.66 6.04
CA MET A 151 3.84 2.80 5.32
C MET A 151 4.59 3.58 4.24
N TYR A 152 3.95 4.55 3.61
CA TYR A 152 4.60 5.42 2.64
C TYR A 152 5.82 6.15 3.23
N ASP A 153 5.72 6.68 4.45
CA ASP A 153 6.84 7.36 5.10
C ASP A 153 7.84 6.36 5.68
N PHE A 154 7.38 5.20 6.12
CA PHE A 154 8.23 4.18 6.74
C PHE A 154 9.12 3.44 5.74
N ILE A 155 8.55 2.96 4.62
CA ILE A 155 9.28 2.16 3.61
C ILE A 155 9.37 2.83 2.23
N GLY A 156 8.81 4.03 2.08
CA GLY A 156 8.86 4.82 0.84
C GLY A 156 7.72 4.55 -0.14
N SER A 157 6.82 3.60 0.14
CA SER A 157 5.66 3.28 -0.68
C SER A 157 4.56 2.65 0.19
N SER A 158 3.28 2.99 -0.06
CA SER A 158 2.14 2.26 0.52
C SER A 158 1.85 0.95 -0.21
N TYR A 159 2.52 0.72 -1.34
CA TYR A 159 2.37 -0.47 -2.18
C TYR A 159 3.64 -1.31 -2.14
N THR A 160 3.50 -2.60 -2.41
CA THR A 160 4.61 -3.55 -2.45
C THR A 160 4.47 -4.51 -3.62
N LEU A 161 5.58 -5.00 -4.12
CA LEU A 161 5.66 -6.07 -5.10
C LEU A 161 5.45 -7.43 -4.39
N ASN A 162 4.95 -8.41 -5.10
CA ASN A 162 4.90 -9.81 -4.66
C ASN A 162 6.30 -10.43 -4.79
N ASP A 163 7.15 -10.22 -3.79
CA ASP A 163 8.54 -10.65 -3.73
C ASP A 163 8.77 -11.91 -2.89
N HIS A 164 7.89 -12.19 -1.92
CA HIS A 164 7.96 -13.37 -1.07
C HIS A 164 6.57 -13.80 -0.58
N SER A 165 6.42 -15.05 -0.18
CA SER A 165 5.21 -15.56 0.45
C SER A 165 5.11 -15.15 1.93
N LEU A 166 3.93 -15.36 2.56
CA LEU A 166 3.71 -14.99 3.97
C LEU A 166 4.55 -15.81 4.95
N ASP A 167 5.01 -17.01 4.57
CA ASP A 167 5.90 -17.89 5.32
C ASP A 167 7.39 -17.64 5.06
N GLY A 168 7.72 -16.71 4.14
CA GLY A 168 9.09 -16.39 3.75
C GLY A 168 9.71 -17.39 2.77
N ASP A 169 8.92 -18.23 2.11
CA ASP A 169 9.40 -19.11 1.04
C ASP A 169 9.49 -18.33 -0.30
N ASP A 170 10.68 -17.83 -0.61
CA ASP A 170 10.97 -17.04 -1.80
C ASP A 170 10.90 -17.86 -3.10
N ARG A 171 10.98 -19.20 -3.03
CA ARG A 171 10.96 -20.08 -4.22
C ARG A 171 9.59 -20.18 -4.87
N ALA A 172 8.56 -19.85 -4.12
CA ALA A 172 7.17 -19.97 -4.55
C ALA A 172 6.54 -18.60 -4.91
N THR A 173 7.33 -17.59 -5.22
CA THR A 173 6.85 -16.22 -5.45
C THR A 173 7.06 -15.74 -6.88
N LEU A 174 6.43 -14.61 -7.18
CA LEU A 174 6.43 -14.00 -8.51
C LEU A 174 7.82 -13.46 -8.90
N VAL A 175 8.59 -13.02 -7.92
CA VAL A 175 9.96 -12.54 -8.12
C VAL A 175 10.93 -13.61 -7.61
N PRO A 176 11.82 -14.15 -8.48
CA PRO A 176 12.82 -15.11 -8.04
C PRO A 176 13.78 -14.48 -7.02
N ARG A 177 14.27 -15.30 -6.08
CA ARG A 177 15.31 -14.88 -5.16
C ARG A 177 16.54 -14.39 -5.93
N GLY A 178 17.09 -13.25 -5.50
CA GLY A 178 18.18 -12.59 -6.24
C GLY A 178 17.77 -11.90 -7.54
N GLY A 179 16.47 -11.78 -7.81
CA GLY A 179 15.90 -11.11 -8.97
C GLY A 179 15.90 -11.95 -10.26
N GLY A 180 15.26 -11.43 -11.29
CA GLY A 180 15.19 -12.07 -12.59
C GLY A 180 13.79 -12.05 -13.21
N ARG A 181 13.60 -12.89 -14.22
CA ARG A 181 12.33 -12.99 -14.94
C ARG A 181 11.27 -13.70 -14.08
N MET A 182 10.01 -13.28 -14.26
CA MET A 182 8.87 -14.01 -13.68
C MET A 182 8.87 -15.47 -14.11
N PRO A 183 8.49 -16.38 -13.21
CA PRO A 183 8.21 -17.76 -13.57
C PRO A 183 6.98 -17.86 -14.50
N TYR A 184 6.74 -19.04 -15.04
CA TYR A 184 5.52 -19.30 -15.79
C TYR A 184 4.29 -19.18 -14.86
N LEU A 185 3.32 -18.36 -15.28
CA LEU A 185 2.11 -18.12 -14.50
C LEU A 185 1.01 -19.09 -14.90
N THR A 186 0.50 -19.85 -13.93
CA THR A 186 -0.62 -20.77 -14.16
C THR A 186 -1.97 -20.08 -14.11
N ARG A 187 -2.10 -19.02 -13.29
CA ARG A 187 -3.34 -18.26 -13.06
C ARG A 187 -3.09 -16.75 -12.96
N PRO A 188 -2.78 -16.06 -14.08
CA PRO A 188 -2.45 -14.62 -14.05
C PRO A 188 -3.53 -13.73 -13.43
N SER A 189 -4.81 -14.11 -13.55
CA SER A 189 -5.94 -13.39 -12.98
C SER A 189 -6.13 -13.60 -11.47
N LYS A 190 -5.38 -14.51 -10.84
CA LYS A 190 -5.38 -14.74 -9.39
C LYS A 190 -4.03 -14.44 -8.75
N THR A 191 -2.94 -14.50 -9.51
CA THR A 191 -1.62 -14.15 -9.01
C THR A 191 -1.51 -12.63 -8.93
N TRP A 192 -1.47 -12.10 -7.71
CA TRP A 192 -1.29 -10.67 -7.50
C TRP A 192 0.17 -10.28 -7.76
N MET A 193 0.37 -9.10 -8.30
CA MET A 193 1.68 -8.57 -8.69
C MET A 193 2.13 -7.41 -7.79
N ILE A 194 1.27 -6.43 -7.61
CA ILE A 194 1.49 -5.27 -6.74
C ILE A 194 0.22 -5.04 -5.91
N GLY A 195 0.39 -4.77 -4.63
CA GLY A 195 -0.75 -4.54 -3.74
C GLY A 195 -0.46 -3.51 -2.67
N THR A 196 -1.51 -3.06 -1.96
CA THR A 196 -1.31 -2.32 -0.73
C THR A 196 -0.58 -3.19 0.29
N HIS A 197 0.27 -2.59 1.10
CA HIS A 197 1.13 -3.33 2.04
C HIS A 197 0.35 -4.17 3.07
N THR A 198 -0.94 -3.91 3.21
CA THR A 198 -1.87 -4.71 4.04
C THR A 198 -1.94 -6.18 3.66
N ILE A 199 -1.54 -6.58 2.42
CA ILE A 199 -1.47 -7.97 1.99
C ILE A 199 -0.50 -8.79 2.87
N TYR A 200 0.55 -8.15 3.38
CA TYR A 200 1.56 -8.73 4.26
C TYR A 200 1.24 -8.60 5.77
N ASN A 201 -0.02 -8.28 6.14
CA ASN A 201 -0.40 -8.09 7.54
C ASN A 201 -0.13 -9.30 8.43
N TYR A 202 -0.24 -10.51 7.90
CA TYR A 202 -0.08 -11.77 8.64
C TYR A 202 1.18 -12.53 8.24
N GLN A 203 2.30 -11.81 8.07
CA GLN A 203 3.62 -12.44 7.91
C GLN A 203 4.00 -13.28 9.15
N GLN A 204 5.12 -13.99 9.07
CA GLN A 204 5.69 -14.92 10.06
C GLN A 204 5.49 -14.51 11.54
N ASP A 205 5.57 -13.24 11.84
CA ASP A 205 5.53 -12.64 13.16
C ASP A 205 4.11 -12.23 13.64
N GLY A 206 3.07 -12.54 12.86
CA GLY A 206 1.68 -12.42 13.27
C GLY A 206 0.96 -11.17 12.77
N ASP A 207 -0.05 -10.70 13.52
CA ASP A 207 -0.93 -9.62 13.12
C ASP A 207 -0.27 -8.24 13.30
N ARG A 208 0.06 -7.58 12.19
CA ARG A 208 0.66 -6.24 12.17
C ARG A 208 -0.32 -5.10 12.37
N GLY A 209 -1.61 -5.40 12.47
CA GLY A 209 -2.66 -4.41 12.72
C GLY A 209 -2.91 -3.42 11.58
N MET A 210 -2.60 -3.77 10.34
CA MET A 210 -2.79 -2.93 9.15
C MET A 210 -4.26 -2.90 8.70
N ARG A 211 -5.14 -2.33 9.52
CA ARG A 211 -6.58 -2.20 9.26
C ARG A 211 -6.90 -0.87 8.59
N TRP A 212 -6.55 -0.75 7.31
CA TRP A 212 -6.66 0.51 6.57
C TRP A 212 -8.09 0.84 6.12
N TYR A 213 -8.93 -0.17 5.90
CA TYR A 213 -10.26 -0.02 5.33
C TYR A 213 -11.36 -0.11 6.40
N VAL A 214 -11.38 -1.18 7.17
CA VAL A 214 -12.34 -1.42 8.25
C VAL A 214 -11.63 -1.88 9.52
N ARG A 215 -12.31 -1.77 10.68
CA ARG A 215 -11.67 -2.03 11.97
C ARG A 215 -11.46 -3.52 12.27
N ASP A 216 -12.36 -4.35 11.80
CA ASP A 216 -12.48 -5.74 12.28
C ASP A 216 -11.81 -6.77 11.36
N GLN A 217 -11.38 -6.34 10.17
CA GLN A 217 -10.74 -7.21 9.21
C GLN A 217 -9.63 -6.50 8.43
N VAL A 218 -8.70 -7.29 7.90
CA VAL A 218 -7.66 -6.82 7.00
C VAL A 218 -8.13 -7.01 5.57
N GLU A 219 -8.00 -5.96 4.79
CA GLU A 219 -8.30 -5.95 3.35
C GLU A 219 -7.13 -5.34 2.59
N ALA A 220 -6.95 -5.75 1.34
CA ALA A 220 -5.94 -5.22 0.43
C ALA A 220 -6.58 -4.83 -0.91
N ASN A 221 -6.02 -3.80 -1.56
CA ASN A 221 -6.24 -3.56 -2.97
C ASN A 221 -5.10 -4.21 -3.72
N LEU A 222 -5.40 -5.01 -4.73
CA LEU A 222 -4.43 -5.80 -5.47
C LEU A 222 -4.51 -5.52 -6.97
N LEU A 223 -3.34 -5.44 -7.61
CA LEU A 223 -3.14 -5.50 -9.05
C LEU A 223 -2.64 -6.90 -9.40
N PHE A 224 -3.27 -7.55 -10.34
CA PHE A 224 -2.97 -8.91 -10.77
C PHE A 224 -2.06 -8.95 -12.00
N CYS A 225 -1.51 -10.12 -12.29
CA CYS A 225 -0.58 -10.30 -13.40
C CYS A 225 -1.22 -10.20 -14.79
N ASP A 226 -2.55 -10.21 -14.90
CA ASP A 226 -3.32 -9.87 -16.11
C ASP A 226 -3.69 -8.38 -16.19
N PHE A 227 -3.12 -7.55 -15.30
CA PHE A 227 -3.31 -6.11 -15.18
C PHE A 227 -4.70 -5.64 -14.72
N HIS A 228 -5.61 -6.53 -14.32
CA HIS A 228 -6.80 -6.06 -13.63
C HIS A 228 -6.48 -5.69 -12.17
N ALA A 229 -7.20 -4.73 -11.62
CA ALA A 229 -7.07 -4.36 -10.22
C ALA A 229 -8.39 -4.56 -9.49
N ALA A 230 -8.33 -5.13 -8.29
CA ALA A 230 -9.47 -5.33 -7.42
C ALA A 230 -9.27 -4.65 -6.07
N MET A 231 -10.37 -4.15 -5.50
CA MET A 231 -10.34 -3.42 -4.23
C MET A 231 -10.92 -4.23 -3.09
N ARG A 232 -10.38 -4.01 -1.88
CA ARG A 232 -10.91 -4.53 -0.62
C ARG A 232 -11.03 -6.06 -0.59
N ILE A 233 -10.06 -6.74 -1.18
CA ILE A 233 -9.92 -8.18 -1.09
C ILE A 233 -9.58 -8.53 0.35
N ARG A 234 -10.32 -9.47 0.94
CA ARG A 234 -10.10 -9.92 2.31
C ARG A 234 -8.80 -10.69 2.44
N VAL A 235 -7.97 -10.29 3.42
CA VAL A 235 -6.76 -11.02 3.81
C VAL A 235 -7.10 -11.88 5.04
N PRO A 236 -7.15 -13.22 4.93
CA PRO A 236 -7.48 -14.09 6.05
C PRO A 236 -6.39 -14.07 7.11
N LYS A 237 -6.76 -14.39 8.37
CA LYS A 237 -5.79 -14.52 9.46
C LYS A 237 -4.86 -15.69 9.23
N GLY A 238 -3.59 -15.51 9.60
CA GLY A 238 -2.56 -16.52 9.50
C GLY A 238 -1.85 -16.56 8.16
N ILE A 239 -1.00 -17.54 7.98
CA ILE A 239 -0.18 -17.72 6.78
C ILE A 239 -1.01 -18.46 5.72
N VAL A 240 -1.70 -17.68 4.88
CA VAL A 240 -2.56 -18.19 3.80
C VAL A 240 -2.12 -17.59 2.47
N ASN A 241 -1.24 -18.28 1.77
CA ASN A 241 -0.67 -17.81 0.49
C ASN A 241 -1.63 -17.91 -0.71
N THR A 242 -2.70 -18.71 -0.59
CA THR A 242 -3.69 -18.90 -1.67
C THR A 242 -5.10 -18.91 -1.09
N THR A 243 -5.98 -18.12 -1.69
CA THR A 243 -7.40 -18.03 -1.38
C THR A 243 -8.23 -18.24 -2.67
N ASP A 244 -9.55 -18.11 -2.57
CA ASP A 244 -10.41 -18.09 -3.77
C ASP A 244 -10.20 -16.83 -4.62
N ASP A 245 -9.79 -15.72 -4.01
CA ASP A 245 -9.67 -14.41 -4.64
C ASP A 245 -8.25 -14.11 -5.16
N TYR A 246 -7.20 -14.60 -4.51
CA TYR A 246 -5.81 -14.32 -4.88
C TYR A 246 -4.85 -15.45 -4.49
N THR A 247 -3.64 -15.40 -5.09
CA THR A 247 -2.50 -16.24 -4.70
C THR A 247 -1.19 -15.45 -4.77
N PHE A 248 -0.25 -15.78 -3.86
CA PHE A 248 1.14 -15.33 -3.93
C PHE A 248 1.94 -16.15 -4.95
N LEU A 249 1.47 -17.34 -5.27
CA LEU A 249 2.17 -18.30 -6.11
C LEU A 249 1.96 -17.98 -7.60
N PRO A 250 2.99 -18.20 -8.44
CA PRO A 250 2.91 -18.04 -9.89
C PRO A 250 1.99 -19.03 -10.60
#